data_fa466dbe7f7d1b406819a4ebabab4db6
#
_entry.id   fa466dbe7f7d1b406819a4ebabab4db6
#
_cell.length_a   1.000
_cell.length_b   1.000
_cell.length_c   1.000
_cell.angle_alpha   90.00
_cell.angle_beta   90.00
_cell.angle_gamma   90.00
#
_symmetry.space_group_name_H-M   'P 1'
#
loop_
_entity.id
_entity.type
_entity.pdbx_description
1 polymer ?
#
loop_
_entity_poly.entity_id
_entity_poly.type
_entity_poly.pdbx_seq_one_letter_code
_entity_poly.pdbx_strand_id
1 'polypeptide(L)'
;MSLKKMTLPHFQISASSIYLNSESDPNSKKYMFAYKIEIKNLGTEAAQLVSRHWIITDSFGHTEEIKGPGVVGLQPKINPHQTFQYESACPLTTSAGTMRGYYSFLSHTGEPFNVEIPEFYLISPYSVH
;
A
#
# COMPACT_ATOMS: atom_id res chain seq x y z
N MET A 1 23.77 -11.92 29.38
CA MET A 1 22.94 -12.25 28.40
C MET A 1 22.81 -11.24 27.37
N SER A 2 22.79 -11.67 26.27
CA SER A 2 22.71 -10.74 25.33
C SER A 2 21.36 -10.47 25.06
N LEU A 3 21.08 -9.29 25.05
CA LEU A 3 19.95 -8.85 24.54
C LEU A 3 20.09 -9.04 23.14
N LYS A 4 19.58 -10.01 22.65
CA LYS A 4 19.52 -10.14 21.35
C LYS A 4 18.94 -8.96 20.83
N LYS A 5 19.77 -8.11 20.36
CA LYS A 5 19.30 -6.95 19.86
C LYS A 5 18.55 -7.33 18.72
N MET A 6 17.36 -7.14 18.84
CA MET A 6 16.53 -7.48 17.82
C MET A 6 16.71 -6.58 16.71
N THR A 7 17.18 -7.09 15.67
CA THR A 7 17.10 -6.34 14.46
C THR A 7 15.75 -6.64 13.91
N LEU A 8 14.75 -6.10 14.52
CA LEU A 8 13.44 -6.25 14.00
C LEU A 8 13.36 -5.61 12.62
N PRO A 9 12.67 -6.20 11.70
CA PRO A 9 12.44 -5.58 10.42
C PRO A 9 11.81 -4.23 10.64
N HIS A 10 12.33 -3.20 9.98
CA HIS A 10 11.83 -1.85 10.15
C HIS A 10 11.65 -1.24 8.78
N PHE A 11 10.42 -1.06 8.39
CA PHE A 11 10.09 -0.48 7.10
C PHE A 11 9.24 0.77 7.29
N GLN A 12 9.48 1.75 6.44
CA GLN A 12 8.69 2.96 6.42
C GLN A 12 7.93 2.98 5.12
N ILE A 13 6.61 3.10 5.21
CA ILE A 13 5.76 3.12 4.02
C ILE A 13 5.13 4.49 3.89
N SER A 14 5.28 5.09 2.72
CA SER A 14 4.64 6.37 2.40
C SER A 14 3.68 6.15 1.23
N ALA A 15 2.53 6.78 1.29
CA ALA A 15 1.51 6.65 0.27
C ALA A 15 0.94 8.01 -0.11
N SER A 16 0.63 8.17 -1.39
CA SER A 16 -0.06 9.35 -1.87
C SER A 16 -0.98 8.95 -3.01
N SER A 17 -1.99 9.76 -3.26
CA SER A 17 -2.95 9.48 -4.33
C SER A 17 -3.27 10.74 -5.11
N ILE A 18 -3.75 10.53 -6.33
CA ILE A 18 -4.17 11.61 -7.19
C ILE A 18 -5.40 11.15 -7.97
N TYR A 19 -6.37 12.05 -8.11
CA TYR A 19 -7.58 11.78 -8.89
C TYR A 19 -7.26 11.87 -10.38
N LEU A 20 -7.72 10.87 -11.14
CA LEU A 20 -7.47 10.84 -12.58
C LEU A 20 -8.72 11.31 -13.31
N ASN A 21 -8.80 12.61 -13.58
CA ASN A 21 -9.97 13.20 -14.18
C ASN A 21 -10.30 12.59 -15.55
N SER A 22 -9.29 12.38 -16.39
CA SER A 22 -9.52 11.88 -17.73
C SER A 22 -9.99 10.42 -17.78
N GLU A 23 -9.76 9.68 -16.70
CA GLU A 23 -10.16 8.26 -16.62
C GLU A 23 -11.36 8.05 -15.73
N SER A 24 -11.98 9.12 -15.27
CA SER A 24 -13.13 9.06 -14.39
C SER A 24 -14.40 9.46 -15.14
N ASP A 25 -15.53 8.98 -14.63
CA ASP A 25 -16.84 9.33 -15.16
C ASP A 25 -17.81 9.39 -14.00
N PRO A 26 -17.89 10.54 -13.30
CA PRO A 26 -18.77 10.67 -12.14
C PRO A 26 -20.23 10.37 -12.44
N ASN A 27 -20.68 10.66 -13.65
CA ASN A 27 -22.07 10.38 -14.03
C ASN A 27 -22.36 8.89 -14.03
N SER A 28 -21.33 8.07 -14.24
CA SER A 28 -21.46 6.62 -14.20
C SER A 28 -20.90 6.07 -12.87
N LYS A 29 -20.71 6.94 -11.88
CA LYS A 29 -20.19 6.57 -10.57
C LYS A 29 -18.83 5.89 -10.68
N LYS A 30 -17.98 6.45 -11.55
CA LYS A 30 -16.65 5.93 -11.73
C LYS A 30 -15.64 7.00 -11.35
N TYR A 31 -14.94 6.79 -10.25
CA TYR A 31 -13.92 7.73 -9.77
C TYR A 31 -12.60 6.97 -9.73
N MET A 32 -11.70 7.33 -10.63
CA MET A 32 -10.43 6.61 -10.76
C MET A 32 -9.29 7.39 -10.10
N PHE A 33 -8.50 6.68 -9.31
CA PHE A 33 -7.35 7.28 -8.63
C PHE A 33 -6.09 6.51 -8.97
N ALA A 34 -4.99 7.24 -9.10
CA ALA A 34 -3.68 6.62 -9.11
C ALA A 34 -3.12 6.77 -7.70
N TYR A 35 -2.32 5.81 -7.26
CA TYR A 35 -1.63 5.94 -5.98
C TYR A 35 -0.19 5.49 -6.12
N LYS A 36 0.65 6.10 -5.31
CA LYS A 36 2.08 5.82 -5.32
C LYS A 36 2.49 5.37 -3.94
N ILE A 37 3.22 4.27 -3.87
CA ILE A 37 3.72 3.72 -2.62
C ILE A 37 5.24 3.73 -2.64
N GLU A 38 5.84 4.14 -1.53
CA GLU A 38 7.27 4.06 -1.33
C GLU A 38 7.51 3.21 -0.09
N ILE A 39 8.36 2.19 -0.23
CA ILE A 39 8.66 1.25 0.85
C ILE A 39 10.15 1.31 1.10
N LYS A 40 10.54 1.87 2.23
CA LYS A 40 11.95 2.03 2.57
C LYS A 40 12.35 1.06 3.68
N ASN A 41 13.43 0.34 3.46
CA ASN A 41 13.95 -0.56 4.47
C ASN A 41 14.90 0.22 5.38
N LEU A 42 14.46 0.46 6.62
CA LEU A 42 15.27 1.15 7.61
C LEU A 42 15.98 0.18 8.54
N GLY A 43 15.87 -1.12 8.28
CA GLY A 43 16.50 -2.13 9.10
C GLY A 43 17.92 -2.44 8.63
N THR A 44 18.48 -3.51 9.18
CA THR A 44 19.85 -3.93 8.88
C THR A 44 19.91 -5.15 7.99
N GLU A 45 18.75 -5.74 7.68
CA GLU A 45 18.69 -6.94 6.86
C GLU A 45 17.75 -6.76 5.69
N ALA A 46 18.05 -7.44 4.59
CA ALA A 46 17.17 -7.42 3.44
C ALA A 46 15.91 -8.24 3.71
N ALA A 47 14.82 -7.92 3.04
CA ALA A 47 13.60 -8.71 3.12
C ALA A 47 12.88 -8.65 1.78
N GLN A 48 12.10 -9.68 1.51
CA GLN A 48 11.40 -9.79 0.24
C GLN A 48 9.91 -9.58 0.45
N LEU A 49 9.32 -8.68 -0.33
CA LEU A 49 7.89 -8.47 -0.32
C LEU A 49 7.24 -9.61 -1.09
N VAL A 50 6.34 -10.34 -0.47
CA VAL A 50 5.74 -11.53 -1.06
C VAL A 50 4.31 -11.30 -1.50
N SER A 51 3.51 -10.59 -0.68
CA SER A 51 2.10 -10.41 -1.02
C SER A 51 1.56 -9.10 -0.45
N ARG A 52 0.41 -8.70 -0.95
CA ARG A 52 -0.28 -7.50 -0.52
C ARG A 52 -1.70 -7.82 -0.08
N HIS A 53 -2.20 -7.02 0.85
CA HIS A 53 -3.58 -7.10 1.30
C HIS A 53 -4.09 -5.67 1.46
N TRP A 54 -5.04 -5.28 0.62
CA TRP A 54 -5.65 -3.96 0.66
C TRP A 54 -7.06 -4.03 1.21
N ILE A 55 -7.43 -3.02 1.98
CA ILE A 55 -8.79 -2.81 2.45
C ILE A 55 -9.20 -1.43 1.96
N ILE A 56 -10.17 -1.39 1.07
CA ILE A 56 -10.62 -0.18 0.42
C ILE A 56 -12.03 0.13 0.94
N THR A 57 -12.22 1.33 1.48
CA THR A 57 -13.50 1.72 2.06
C THR A 57 -14.03 2.93 1.29
N ASP A 58 -15.27 2.87 0.82
CA ASP A 58 -15.88 3.98 0.10
C ASP A 58 -16.55 4.94 1.11
N SER A 59 -17.16 6.02 0.60
CA SER A 59 -17.72 7.03 1.48
C SER A 59 -19.01 6.60 2.17
N PHE A 60 -19.58 5.46 1.78
CA PHE A 60 -20.73 4.90 2.46
C PHE A 60 -20.35 3.84 3.49
N GLY A 61 -19.06 3.61 3.66
CA GLY A 61 -18.59 2.62 4.63
C GLY A 61 -18.50 1.20 4.10
N HIS A 62 -18.74 0.99 2.79
CA HIS A 62 -18.58 -0.33 2.21
C HIS A 62 -17.10 -0.62 2.05
N THR A 63 -16.68 -1.83 2.40
CA THR A 63 -15.28 -2.22 2.27
C THR A 63 -15.13 -3.32 1.23
N GLU A 64 -14.00 -3.27 0.56
CA GLU A 64 -13.60 -4.29 -0.38
C GLU A 64 -12.18 -4.70 -0.01
N GLU A 65 -11.91 -6.01 0.01
CA GLU A 65 -10.56 -6.49 0.31
C GLU A 65 -9.96 -7.11 -0.94
N ILE A 66 -8.72 -6.74 -1.22
CA ILE A 66 -7.99 -7.26 -2.38
C ILE A 66 -6.69 -7.86 -1.89
N LYS A 67 -6.51 -9.16 -2.15
CA LYS A 67 -5.29 -9.87 -1.78
C LYS A 67 -4.64 -10.41 -3.03
N GLY A 68 -3.35 -10.46 -3.03
CA GLY A 68 -2.64 -11.04 -4.16
C GLY A 68 -1.14 -11.08 -3.93
N PRO A 69 -0.43 -11.83 -4.80
CA PRO A 69 1.02 -11.92 -4.68
C PRO A 69 1.69 -10.66 -5.19
N GLY A 70 2.73 -10.23 -4.50
CA GLY A 70 3.56 -9.14 -4.96
C GLY A 70 2.87 -7.81 -5.13
N VAL A 71 3.54 -6.91 -5.84
CA VAL A 71 3.02 -5.60 -6.19
C VAL A 71 3.39 -5.35 -7.65
N VAL A 72 2.41 -4.96 -8.46
CA VAL A 72 2.54 -4.73 -9.91
C VAL A 72 3.40 -5.81 -10.60
N GLY A 73 3.14 -7.07 -10.25
CA GLY A 73 3.84 -8.20 -10.86
C GLY A 73 5.22 -8.50 -10.32
N LEU A 74 5.64 -7.82 -9.24
CA LEU A 74 6.97 -7.99 -8.69
C LEU A 74 6.92 -8.45 -7.25
N GLN A 75 7.94 -9.20 -6.83
CA GLN A 75 8.13 -9.55 -5.41
C GLN A 75 9.54 -9.07 -5.05
N PRO A 76 9.71 -7.76 -4.86
CA PRO A 76 11.03 -7.18 -4.72
C PRO A 76 11.71 -7.54 -3.41
N LYS A 77 13.03 -7.74 -3.52
CA LYS A 77 13.88 -7.88 -2.34
C LYS A 77 14.42 -6.49 -2.07
N ILE A 78 14.15 -5.97 -0.90
CA ILE A 78 14.53 -4.60 -0.54
C ILE A 78 15.68 -4.67 0.45
N ASN A 79 16.83 -4.16 0.04
CA ASN A 79 18.03 -4.18 0.87
C ASN A 79 17.99 -3.04 1.88
N PRO A 80 18.82 -3.09 2.93
CA PRO A 80 18.87 -2.01 3.91
C PRO A 80 19.11 -0.66 3.23
N HIS A 81 18.35 0.35 3.65
CA HIS A 81 18.39 1.73 3.16
C HIS A 81 17.91 1.90 1.72
N GLN A 82 17.45 0.83 1.10
CA GLN A 82 16.90 0.90 -0.25
C GLN A 82 15.42 1.25 -0.18
N THR A 83 14.95 2.00 -1.19
CA THR A 83 13.54 2.32 -1.31
C THR A 83 13.01 1.68 -2.59
N PHE A 84 11.91 0.93 -2.46
CA PHE A 84 11.19 0.41 -3.61
C PHE A 84 9.93 1.24 -3.75
N GLN A 85 9.62 1.69 -4.97
CA GLN A 85 8.39 2.44 -5.18
C GLN A 85 7.64 1.90 -6.38
N TYR A 86 6.32 2.04 -6.34
CA TYR A 86 5.49 1.64 -7.45
C TYR A 86 4.22 2.48 -7.47
N GLU A 87 3.54 2.45 -8.62
CA GLU A 87 2.27 3.13 -8.79
C GLU A 87 1.25 2.14 -9.28
N SER A 88 0.00 2.35 -8.92
CA SER A 88 -1.11 1.53 -9.35
C SER A 88 -2.37 2.39 -9.35
N ALA A 89 -3.49 1.79 -9.65
CA ALA A 89 -4.75 2.52 -9.75
C ALA A 89 -5.82 1.86 -8.90
N CYS A 90 -6.76 2.66 -8.43
CA CYS A 90 -7.87 2.17 -7.62
C CYS A 90 -9.14 2.87 -8.06
N PRO A 91 -10.16 2.12 -8.53
CA PRO A 91 -11.46 2.72 -8.84
C PRO A 91 -12.33 2.74 -7.60
N LEU A 92 -13.14 3.81 -7.46
CA LEU A 92 -14.19 3.88 -6.46
C LEU A 92 -15.50 4.17 -7.16
N THR A 93 -16.59 3.79 -6.50
CA THR A 93 -17.93 4.15 -6.99
C THR A 93 -18.45 5.40 -6.29
N THR A 94 -17.70 5.94 -5.34
CA THR A 94 -18.05 7.18 -4.62
C THR A 94 -16.92 8.19 -4.81
N SER A 95 -17.20 9.44 -4.51
CA SER A 95 -16.26 10.54 -4.78
C SER A 95 -15.05 10.54 -3.85
N ALA A 96 -15.09 9.78 -2.78
CA ALA A 96 -13.99 9.70 -1.85
C ALA A 96 -13.98 8.34 -1.16
N GLY A 97 -12.83 7.98 -0.61
CA GLY A 97 -12.68 6.75 0.16
C GLY A 97 -11.31 6.69 0.79
N THR A 98 -10.95 5.53 1.31
CA THR A 98 -9.66 5.30 1.96
C THR A 98 -9.09 3.96 1.52
N MET A 99 -7.77 3.86 1.60
CA MET A 99 -7.07 2.60 1.42
C MET A 99 -6.18 2.37 2.62
N ARG A 100 -6.13 1.13 3.08
CA ARG A 100 -5.21 0.70 4.13
C ARG A 100 -4.96 -0.79 3.93
N GLY A 101 -4.02 -1.34 4.67
CA GLY A 101 -3.75 -2.76 4.55
C GLY A 101 -2.37 -3.10 5.05
N TYR A 102 -1.78 -4.12 4.48
CA TYR A 102 -0.44 -4.53 4.87
C TYR A 102 0.22 -5.34 3.76
N TYR A 103 1.55 -5.36 3.82
CA TYR A 103 2.36 -6.24 2.98
C TYR A 103 2.89 -7.38 3.83
N SER A 104 2.98 -8.55 3.22
CA SER A 104 3.62 -9.69 3.87
C SER A 104 5.00 -9.85 3.26
N PHE A 105 5.98 -9.99 4.13
CA PHE A 105 7.39 -10.12 3.75
C PHE A 105 7.97 -11.41 4.28
N LEU A 106 9.08 -11.83 3.69
CA LEU A 106 9.93 -12.87 4.25
C LEU A 106 11.26 -12.20 4.60
N SER A 107 11.72 -12.46 5.82
CA SER A 107 13.03 -11.97 6.25
C SER A 107 14.13 -12.72 5.49
N HIS A 108 15.37 -12.28 5.66
CA HIS A 108 16.49 -12.93 4.97
C HIS A 108 16.69 -14.37 5.46
N THR A 109 16.14 -14.74 6.61
CA THR A 109 16.18 -16.11 7.10
C THR A 109 14.90 -16.88 6.79
N GLY A 110 13.99 -16.27 6.01
CA GLY A 110 12.79 -16.97 5.57
C GLY A 110 11.61 -16.87 6.51
N GLU A 111 11.68 -16.01 7.52
CA GLU A 111 10.58 -15.88 8.46
C GLU A 111 9.58 -14.84 7.98
N PRO A 112 8.28 -15.16 8.02
CA PRO A 112 7.27 -14.21 7.56
C PRO A 112 7.00 -13.11 8.59
N PHE A 113 6.73 -11.91 8.11
CA PHE A 113 6.27 -10.81 8.95
C PHE A 113 5.45 -9.86 8.09
N ASN A 114 4.58 -9.08 8.74
CA ASN A 114 3.73 -8.13 8.06
C ASN A 114 4.17 -6.70 8.37
N VAL A 115 3.99 -5.82 7.39
CA VAL A 115 4.26 -4.40 7.56
C VAL A 115 2.97 -3.67 7.23
N GLU A 116 2.47 -2.89 8.17
CA GLU A 116 1.23 -2.16 7.99
C GLU A 116 1.40 -1.01 7.01
N ILE A 117 0.42 -0.83 6.14
CA ILE A 117 0.36 0.32 5.25
C ILE A 117 -0.55 1.34 5.93
N PRO A 118 -0.04 2.53 6.26
CA PRO A 118 -0.88 3.53 6.91
C PRO A 118 -2.05 3.91 6.02
N GLU A 119 -3.20 4.18 6.64
CA GLU A 119 -4.37 4.58 5.89
C GLU A 119 -4.11 5.88 5.14
N PHE A 120 -4.56 5.96 3.90
CA PHE A 120 -4.49 7.19 3.14
C PHE A 120 -5.80 7.40 2.37
N TYR A 121 -6.02 8.64 1.96
CA TYR A 121 -7.30 9.05 1.41
C TYR A 121 -7.29 9.12 -0.11
N LEU A 122 -8.44 8.76 -0.69
CA LEU A 122 -8.72 8.94 -2.11
C LEU A 122 -9.80 10.01 -2.15
N ILE A 123 -9.45 11.20 -2.61
CA ILE A 123 -10.38 12.33 -2.58
C ILE A 123 -10.43 12.98 -3.95
N SER A 124 -11.61 12.97 -4.55
CA SER A 124 -11.83 13.64 -5.83
C SER A 124 -12.25 15.09 -5.58
N PRO A 125 -12.18 15.96 -6.59
CA PRO A 125 -12.67 17.33 -6.43
C PRO A 125 -14.19 17.40 -6.26
N TYR A 126 -14.90 16.28 -6.43
CA TYR A 126 -16.35 16.24 -6.28
C TYR A 126 -16.78 15.82 -4.88
N SER A 127 -15.86 15.52 -3.99
CA SER A 127 -16.23 15.13 -2.65
C SER A 127 -16.66 16.36 -1.86
N VAL A 128 -17.63 16.14 -0.96
CA VAL A 128 -18.15 17.22 -0.12
C VAL A 128 -17.47 17.13 1.22
N HIS A 129 -16.99 18.24 1.68
CA HIS A 129 -16.27 18.31 2.98
C HIS A 129 -17.13 18.94 4.04
#